data_af99645c206a5b09a5257e6964f29a3e
#
_entry.id   af99645c206a5b09a5257e6964f29a3e
#
_cell.length_a   1.000
_cell.length_b   1.000
_cell.length_c   1.000
_cell.angle_alpha   90.00
_cell.angle_beta   90.00
_cell.angle_gamma   90.00
#
_symmetry.space_group_name_H-M   'P 1'
#
loop_
_entity.id
_entity.type
_entity.pdbx_description
1 polymer ?
#
loop_
_entity_poly.entity_id
_entity_poly.type
_entity_poly.pdbx_seq_one_letter_code
_entity_poly.pdbx_strand_id
1 'polypeptide(L)'
;VCNRLANNGIRVIVAGLDMDYLGNPFGPMPNLMAISEYVTKVHAVCKKSGNIANYSFRKNKKKDIVIIGEKDKYEPLSRSVFYKKMKKNKAK
;
A
#
# COMPACT_ATOMS: atom_id res chain seq x y z
N VAL A 1 -16.11 -13.00 -5.55
CA VAL A 1 -16.70 -13.53 -4.30
C VAL A 1 -17.34 -12.42 -3.48
N CYS A 2 -16.65 -11.34 -3.21
CA CYS A 2 -17.18 -10.25 -2.39
C CYS A 2 -18.43 -9.61 -2.99
N ASN A 3 -18.43 -9.37 -4.28
CA ASN A 3 -19.58 -8.77 -4.96
C ASN A 3 -20.81 -9.69 -4.92
N ARG A 4 -20.58 -10.98 -5.10
CA ARG A 4 -21.67 -11.96 -5.02
C ARG A 4 -22.29 -12.02 -3.62
N LEU A 5 -21.44 -12.01 -2.59
CA LEU A 5 -21.91 -12.03 -1.20
C LEU A 5 -22.72 -10.77 -0.87
N ALA A 6 -22.21 -9.62 -1.30
CA ALA A 6 -22.91 -8.35 -1.07
C ALA A 6 -24.24 -8.29 -1.78
N ASN A 7 -24.32 -8.81 -3.00
CA ASN A 7 -25.58 -8.88 -3.75
C ASN A 7 -26.63 -9.77 -3.09
N ASN A 8 -26.18 -10.72 -2.27
CA ASN A 8 -27.07 -11.60 -1.50
C ASN A 8 -27.45 -11.03 -0.13
N GLY A 9 -27.14 -9.77 0.11
CA GLY A 9 -27.47 -9.10 1.37
C GLY A 9 -26.52 -9.39 2.52
N ILE A 10 -25.35 -9.93 2.23
CA ILE A 10 -24.33 -10.23 3.24
C ILE A 10 -23.42 -9.01 3.41
N ARG A 11 -23.18 -8.62 4.65
CA ARG A 11 -22.20 -7.57 4.95
C ARG A 11 -20.79 -8.11 4.74
N VAL A 12 -20.03 -7.47 3.86
CA VAL A 12 -18.66 -7.87 3.54
C VAL A 12 -17.70 -6.77 3.98
N ILE A 13 -16.71 -7.12 4.78
CA ILE A 13 -15.67 -6.21 5.23
C ILE A 13 -14.33 -6.76 4.76
N VAL A 14 -13.58 -5.94 4.01
CA VAL A 14 -12.29 -6.32 3.45
C VAL A 14 -11.23 -5.35 3.94
N ALA A 15 -10.11 -5.89 4.38
CA ALA A 15 -8.94 -5.10 4.74
C ALA A 15 -7.72 -5.62 3.97
N GLY A 16 -6.85 -4.72 3.55
CA GLY A 16 -5.66 -5.12 2.83
C GLY A 16 -4.81 -3.93 2.41
N LEU A 17 -3.69 -4.23 1.80
CA LEU A 17 -2.79 -3.23 1.27
C LEU A 17 -3.34 -2.66 -0.04
N ASP A 18 -3.25 -1.36 -0.21
CA ASP A 18 -3.68 -0.70 -1.45
C ASP A 18 -2.54 -0.60 -2.46
N MET A 19 -1.31 -0.64 -2.00
CA MET A 19 -0.12 -0.38 -2.82
C MET A 19 1.03 -1.29 -2.41
N ASP A 20 1.86 -1.70 -3.39
CA ASP A 20 3.08 -2.44 -3.09
C ASP A 20 4.25 -1.47 -2.82
N TYR A 21 5.43 -2.03 -2.54
CA TYR A 21 6.61 -1.24 -2.22
C TYR A 21 7.14 -0.42 -3.41
N LEU A 22 6.69 -0.73 -4.62
CA LEU A 22 7.04 0.02 -5.83
C LEU A 22 6.09 1.18 -6.11
N GLY A 23 5.03 1.33 -5.29
CA GLY A 23 4.03 2.36 -5.47
C GLY A 23 2.94 1.98 -6.45
N ASN A 24 2.86 0.72 -6.84
CA ASN A 24 1.84 0.22 -7.76
C ASN A 24 0.63 -0.31 -7.01
N PRO A 25 -0.57 -0.22 -7.58
CA PRO A 25 -1.76 -0.80 -6.96
C PRO A 25 -1.56 -2.29 -6.66
N PHE A 26 -2.02 -2.72 -5.50
CA PHE A 26 -1.74 -4.06 -4.99
C PHE A 26 -2.88 -5.02 -5.33
N GLY A 27 -2.61 -5.98 -6.23
CA GLY A 27 -3.48 -7.10 -6.53
C GLY A 27 -4.93 -6.72 -6.84
N PRO A 28 -5.90 -7.34 -6.18
CA PRO A 28 -7.31 -7.08 -6.43
C PRO A 28 -7.87 -5.84 -5.73
N MET A 29 -7.06 -5.12 -4.96
CA MET A 29 -7.55 -3.99 -4.16
C MET A 29 -8.18 -2.87 -4.97
N PRO A 30 -7.65 -2.46 -6.15
CA PRO A 30 -8.31 -1.43 -6.94
C PRO A 30 -9.73 -1.83 -7.33
N ASN A 31 -9.93 -3.09 -7.71
CA ASN A 31 -11.25 -3.58 -8.09
C ASN A 31 -12.20 -3.64 -6.90
N LEU A 32 -11.71 -4.07 -5.74
CA LEU A 32 -12.49 -4.11 -4.52
C LEU A 32 -12.91 -2.71 -4.08
N MET A 33 -12.02 -1.75 -4.18
CA MET A 33 -12.33 -0.35 -3.86
C MET A 33 -13.38 0.21 -4.80
N ALA A 34 -13.35 -0.17 -6.08
CA ALA A 34 -14.31 0.32 -7.08
C ALA A 34 -15.74 -0.15 -6.79
N ILE A 35 -15.92 -1.37 -6.31
CA ILE A 35 -17.26 -1.94 -6.06
C ILE A 35 -17.76 -1.74 -4.63
N SER A 36 -16.94 -1.16 -3.75
CA SER A 36 -17.31 -0.94 -2.35
C SER A 36 -18.15 0.31 -2.18
N GLU A 37 -19.17 0.24 -1.34
CA GLU A 37 -19.96 1.41 -0.97
C GLU A 37 -19.20 2.34 -0.03
N TYR A 38 -18.36 1.77 0.84
CA TYR A 38 -17.58 2.54 1.82
C TYR A 38 -16.12 2.16 1.73
N VAL A 39 -15.27 3.15 1.55
CA VAL A 39 -13.82 2.95 1.49
C VAL A 39 -13.15 3.87 2.48
N THR A 40 -12.33 3.30 3.35
CA THR A 40 -11.52 4.08 4.29
C THR A 40 -10.05 3.77 4.03
N LYS A 41 -9.29 4.81 3.75
CA LYS A 41 -7.84 4.71 3.57
C LYS A 41 -7.15 5.21 4.82
N VAL A 42 -6.38 4.34 5.47
CA VAL A 42 -5.62 4.71 6.66
C VAL A 42 -4.16 4.95 6.32
N HIS A 43 -3.50 5.78 7.10
CA HIS A 43 -2.16 6.25 6.80
C HIS A 43 -1.24 6.11 8.01
N ALA A 44 0.06 6.02 7.73
CA ALA A 44 1.09 6.20 8.74
C ALA A 44 1.61 7.64 8.67
N VAL A 45 2.64 7.92 9.45
CA VAL A 45 3.36 9.20 9.40
C VAL A 45 4.73 8.96 8.76
N CYS A 46 5.09 9.82 7.82
CA CYS A 46 6.38 9.72 7.14
C CYS A 46 7.53 9.97 8.12
N LYS A 47 8.47 9.04 8.18
CA LYS A 47 9.63 9.16 9.09
C LYS A 47 10.53 10.34 8.75
N LYS A 48 10.57 10.75 7.50
CA LYS A 48 11.49 11.81 7.05
C LYS A 48 10.86 13.19 7.09
N SER A 49 9.61 13.32 6.66
CA SER A 49 8.97 14.64 6.52
C SER A 49 7.91 14.93 7.58
N GLY A 50 7.42 13.93 8.29
CA GLY A 50 6.32 14.09 9.23
C GLY A 50 4.94 14.21 8.59
N ASN A 51 4.86 14.13 7.27
CA ASN A 51 3.60 14.21 6.54
C ASN A 51 2.91 12.86 6.46
N ILE A 52 1.71 12.84 5.87
CA ILE A 52 0.97 11.60 5.66
C ILE A 52 1.80 10.65 4.80
N ALA A 53 1.98 9.42 5.26
CA ALA A 53 2.73 8.39 4.58
C ALA A 53 1.78 7.35 3.99
N ASN A 54 1.66 7.33 2.66
CA ASN A 54 0.89 6.33 1.93
C ASN A 54 1.78 5.27 1.28
N TYR A 55 3.08 5.46 1.29
CA TYR A 55 4.04 4.61 0.58
C TYR A 55 4.87 3.82 1.57
N SER A 56 5.14 2.57 1.21
CA SER A 56 6.04 1.71 1.98
C SER A 56 7.35 1.56 1.23
N PHE A 57 8.40 2.16 1.74
CA PHE A 57 9.72 2.04 1.13
C PHE A 57 10.42 0.80 1.64
N ARG A 58 10.84 -0.07 0.71
CA ARG A 58 11.56 -1.28 1.06
C ARG A 58 13.04 -0.99 1.18
N LYS A 59 13.57 -1.22 2.36
CA LYS A 59 14.98 -0.93 2.65
C LYS A 59 15.95 -1.92 2.03
N ASN A 60 15.56 -3.18 1.90
CA ASN A 60 16.43 -4.16 1.28
C ASN A 60 16.18 -4.22 -0.23
N LYS A 61 17.20 -4.63 -0.98
CA LYS A 61 17.15 -4.61 -2.45
C LYS A 61 16.62 -5.90 -3.07
N LYS A 62 16.00 -6.80 -2.30
CA LYS A 62 15.40 -8.01 -2.83
C LYS A 62 14.16 -7.67 -3.64
N LYS A 63 14.01 -8.37 -4.77
CA LYS A 63 12.94 -8.07 -5.73
C LYS A 63 11.60 -8.73 -5.42
N ASP A 64 11.47 -9.45 -4.33
CA ASP A 64 10.22 -10.07 -3.94
C ASP A 64 9.18 -9.01 -3.57
N ILE A 65 8.00 -9.12 -4.13
CA ILE A 65 6.94 -8.13 -3.93
C ILE A 65 6.39 -8.17 -2.50
N VAL A 66 6.33 -9.37 -1.93
CA VAL A 66 5.82 -9.55 -0.57
C VAL A 66 6.91 -10.08 0.34
N ILE A 67 7.26 -9.29 1.34
CA ILE A 67 8.10 -9.75 2.45
C ILE A 67 7.25 -9.64 3.70
N ILE A 68 6.98 -10.77 4.31
CA ILE A 68 6.20 -10.80 5.55
C ILE A 68 7.11 -10.34 6.68
N GLY A 69 6.64 -9.30 7.37
CA GLY A 69 7.11 -9.20 8.54
C GLY A 69 7.74 -8.06 9.19
N GLU A 70 8.87 -7.79 9.10
CA GLU A 70 9.60 -7.01 10.07
C GLU A 70 9.59 -5.52 9.74
N LYS A 71 9.42 -4.70 10.78
CA LYS A 71 9.43 -3.24 10.67
C LYS A 71 10.73 -2.71 10.05
N ASP A 72 11.82 -3.48 10.14
CA ASP A 72 13.13 -3.06 9.65
C ASP A 72 13.25 -3.10 8.14
N LYS A 73 12.35 -3.78 7.46
CA LYS A 73 12.41 -3.97 6.00
C LYS A 73 11.63 -2.92 5.24
N TYR A 74 10.71 -2.24 5.90
CA TYR A 74 9.86 -1.21 5.30
C TYR A 74 9.91 0.05 6.16
N GLU A 75 9.78 1.20 5.50
CA GLU A 75 9.58 2.44 6.23
C GLU A 75 8.47 3.26 5.57
N PRO A 76 7.59 3.88 6.38
CA PRO A 76 6.51 4.70 5.84
C PRO A 76 7.06 6.03 5.34
N LEU A 77 6.73 6.36 4.09
CA LEU A 77 7.17 7.60 3.45
C LEU A 77 6.01 8.31 2.79
N SER A 78 6.08 9.65 2.81
CA SER A 78 5.18 10.47 2.01
C SER A 78 5.52 10.35 0.52
N ARG A 79 4.62 10.79 -0.33
CA ARG A 79 4.79 10.70 -1.78
C ARG A 79 6.10 11.34 -2.26
N SER A 80 6.37 12.56 -1.82
CA SER A 80 7.57 13.28 -2.28
C SER A 80 8.87 12.60 -1.85
N VAL A 81 8.93 12.15 -0.60
CA VAL A 81 10.12 11.47 -0.08
C VAL A 81 10.32 10.12 -0.76
N PHE A 82 9.23 9.37 -0.94
CA PHE A 82 9.26 8.06 -1.60
C PHE A 82 9.87 8.15 -3.00
N TYR A 83 9.35 9.07 -3.82
CA TYR A 83 9.83 9.20 -5.20
C TYR A 83 11.24 9.73 -5.30
N LYS A 84 11.67 10.58 -4.38
CA LYS A 84 13.07 11.01 -4.31
C LYS A 84 14.01 9.84 -4.04
N LYS A 85 13.64 8.97 -3.11
CA LYS A 85 14.45 7.78 -2.80
C LYS A 85 14.47 6.78 -3.94
N MET A 86 13.35 6.60 -4.61
CA MET A 86 13.26 5.70 -5.77
C MET A 86 14.12 6.18 -6.92
N LYS A 87 14.18 7.48 -7.17
CA LYS A 87 15.07 8.07 -8.17
C LYS A 87 16.53 7.82 -7.83
N LYS A 88 16.92 8.00 -6.58
CA LYS A 88 18.28 7.72 -6.13
C LYS A 88 18.68 6.28 -6.38
N ASN A 89 17.78 5.34 -6.11
CA ASN A 89 18.05 3.92 -6.32
C ASN A 89 18.16 3.56 -7.80
N LYS A 90 17.40 4.23 -8.66
CA LYS A 90 17.47 4.00 -10.11
C LYS A 90 18.73 4.62 -10.74
N ALA A 91 19.27 5.66 -10.15
CA ALA A 91 20.48 6.33 -10.62
C ALA A 91 21.76 5.54 -10.31
N LYS A 92 21.66 4.52 -9.51
CA LYS A 92 22.75 3.60 -9.21
C LYS A 92 22.64 2.34 -10.06
#